data_1ca784084d837091d74a08916bb18ce5
#
_entry.id   1ca784084d837091d74a08916bb18ce5
#
_cell.length_a   1.000
_cell.length_b   1.000
_cell.length_c   1.000
_cell.angle_alpha   90.00
_cell.angle_beta   90.00
_cell.angle_gamma   90.00
#
_symmetry.space_group_name_H-M   'P 1'
#
loop_
_entity.id
_entity.type
_entity.pdbx_description
1 polymer ?
#
loop_
_entity_poly.entity_id
_entity_poly.type
_entity_poly.pdbx_seq_one_letter_code
_entity_poly.pdbx_strand_id
1 'polypeptide(L)'
;MIDAKVIVIDDNAAVLKTMGIVLKGAFTKVVTVEDPQLIPALIAAGDVDAVLLDMNFGAGKLDGKDGLFWLERIKQRSGLECPPAVVLITAFGDVPLAVDSLKQGADDFVQKPWDNERLIQTLTAAIEKRREAMARKANAKTADDMSVARSYIRSLVKRYSSVYFRPEPKVTDEAMELLLTMVRDEEFGRLEETIERTMLMCPDTQWTREAIQPVDSDGRRSTLTLEEMELQFIRTAWEESDRNLTSVAQKLGISRQTLYNKLKKHGIIH
;
A
#
# COMPACT_ATOMS: atom_id res chain seq x y z
N MET A 1 5.97 29.73 -1.88
CA MET A 1 6.69 29.09 -0.77
C MET A 1 6.46 27.60 -0.91
N ILE A 2 7.50 26.81 -0.95
CA ILE A 2 7.46 25.35 -1.14
C ILE A 2 7.23 24.69 0.22
N ASP A 3 6.23 23.84 0.32
CA ASP A 3 5.97 23.09 1.55
C ASP A 3 6.97 21.96 1.69
N ALA A 4 8.09 22.26 2.38
CA ALA A 4 9.17 21.32 2.63
C ALA A 4 9.98 21.72 3.86
N LYS A 5 10.53 20.69 4.54
CA LYS A 5 11.47 20.83 5.65
C LYS A 5 12.89 20.58 5.13
N VAL A 6 13.72 21.63 5.21
CA VAL A 6 15.12 21.61 4.79
C VAL A 6 16.01 21.78 6.02
N ILE A 7 17.02 20.93 6.15
CA ILE A 7 18.09 21.07 7.16
C ILE A 7 19.36 21.55 6.45
N VAL A 8 19.99 22.58 6.99
CA VAL A 8 21.29 23.10 6.52
C VAL A 8 22.34 22.81 7.56
N ILE A 9 23.43 22.17 7.14
CA ILE A 9 24.52 21.74 8.02
C ILE A 9 25.84 22.29 7.49
N ASP A 10 26.44 23.16 8.25
CA ASP A 10 27.71 23.82 7.95
C ASP A 10 28.30 24.29 9.28
N ASP A 11 29.60 24.12 9.55
CA ASP A 11 30.24 24.55 10.79
C ASP A 11 30.49 26.08 10.85
N ASN A 12 30.26 26.77 9.75
CA ASN A 12 30.39 28.21 9.65
C ASN A 12 29.06 28.93 9.94
N ALA A 13 28.94 29.51 11.12
CA ALA A 13 27.75 30.24 11.56
C ALA A 13 27.30 31.38 10.58
N ALA A 14 28.24 32.03 9.88
CA ALA A 14 27.90 33.08 8.91
C ALA A 14 27.27 32.49 7.66
N VAL A 15 27.72 31.32 7.21
CA VAL A 15 27.13 30.55 6.10
C VAL A 15 25.72 30.12 6.48
N LEU A 16 25.55 29.54 7.66
CA LEU A 16 24.23 29.11 8.17
C LEU A 16 23.23 30.25 8.27
N LYS A 17 23.69 31.42 8.77
CA LYS A 17 22.83 32.61 8.86
C LYS A 17 22.37 33.08 7.48
N THR A 18 23.29 33.14 6.52
CA THR A 18 22.97 33.59 5.15
C THR A 18 22.00 32.60 4.46
N MET A 19 22.32 31.31 4.50
CA MET A 19 21.44 30.27 3.94
C MET A 19 20.08 30.21 4.63
N GLY A 20 20.05 30.36 5.97
CA GLY A 20 18.80 30.41 6.72
C GLY A 20 17.88 31.54 6.28
N ILE A 21 18.42 32.72 5.95
CA ILE A 21 17.64 33.85 5.42
C ILE A 21 17.10 33.54 4.02
N VAL A 22 17.99 33.08 3.13
CA VAL A 22 17.64 32.79 1.72
C VAL A 22 16.59 31.69 1.64
N LEU A 23 16.81 30.58 2.32
CA LEU A 23 15.95 29.39 2.22
C LEU A 23 14.60 29.57 2.94
N LYS A 24 14.53 30.35 4.05
CA LYS A 24 13.26 30.69 4.70
C LYS A 24 12.32 31.52 3.81
N GLY A 25 12.83 32.19 2.78
CA GLY A 25 12.01 32.85 1.77
C GLY A 25 11.36 31.87 0.78
N ALA A 26 11.93 30.67 0.62
CA ALA A 26 11.51 29.68 -0.35
C ALA A 26 10.75 28.48 0.25
N PHE A 27 11.18 27.99 1.43
CA PHE A 27 10.68 26.79 2.06
C PHE A 27 9.95 27.07 3.37
N THR A 28 8.94 26.25 3.70
CA THR A 28 8.10 26.44 4.92
C THR A 28 8.86 26.20 6.21
N LYS A 29 9.82 25.27 6.23
CA LYS A 29 10.58 24.96 7.43
C LYS A 29 12.07 24.80 7.11
N VAL A 30 12.90 25.64 7.71
CA VAL A 30 14.35 25.60 7.55
C VAL A 30 15.01 25.53 8.92
N VAL A 31 15.82 24.52 9.12
CA VAL A 31 16.61 24.27 10.35
C VAL A 31 18.08 24.38 9.99
N THR A 32 18.84 25.20 10.72
CA THR A 32 20.29 25.37 10.56
C THR A 32 21.01 24.73 11.73
N VAL A 33 22.08 23.97 11.45
CA VAL A 33 22.80 23.16 12.44
C VAL A 33 24.29 23.28 12.21
N GLU A 34 25.05 23.59 13.26
CA GLU A 34 26.50 23.67 13.22
C GLU A 34 27.17 22.31 13.44
N ASP A 35 26.57 21.47 14.30
CA ASP A 35 27.12 20.16 14.64
C ASP A 35 26.48 19.05 13.82
N PRO A 36 27.23 18.41 12.90
CA PRO A 36 26.72 17.33 12.07
C PRO A 36 26.34 16.07 12.87
N GLN A 37 26.79 15.91 14.13
CA GLN A 37 26.40 14.78 14.97
C GLN A 37 24.91 14.77 15.32
N LEU A 38 24.23 15.89 15.16
CA LEU A 38 22.78 16.00 15.37
C LEU A 38 21.96 15.45 14.20
N ILE A 39 22.57 15.18 13.04
CA ILE A 39 21.86 14.69 11.84
C ILE A 39 20.99 13.46 12.12
N PRO A 40 21.47 12.38 12.76
CA PRO A 40 20.65 11.19 12.99
C PRO A 40 19.39 11.49 13.77
N ALA A 41 19.48 12.32 14.81
CA ALA A 41 18.32 12.70 15.63
C ALA A 41 17.32 13.56 14.85
N LEU A 42 17.82 14.46 13.99
CA LEU A 42 16.98 15.37 13.21
C LEU A 42 16.19 14.66 12.08
N ILE A 43 16.78 13.63 11.49
CA ILE A 43 16.14 12.87 10.39
C ILE A 43 15.31 11.67 10.88
N ALA A 44 15.49 11.25 12.14
CA ALA A 44 14.83 10.05 12.69
C ALA A 44 13.29 10.10 12.60
N ALA A 45 12.69 11.29 12.66
CA ALA A 45 11.24 11.47 12.54
C ALA A 45 10.71 11.23 11.11
N GLY A 46 11.59 11.14 10.10
CA GLY A 46 11.21 10.92 8.71
C GLY A 46 10.54 12.10 8.00
N ASP A 47 10.40 13.25 8.68
CA ASP A 47 9.70 14.44 8.20
C ASP A 47 10.60 15.45 7.45
N VAL A 48 11.87 15.10 7.22
CA VAL A 48 12.85 15.92 6.51
C VAL A 48 12.81 15.62 5.02
N ASP A 49 12.61 16.67 4.21
CA ASP A 49 12.58 16.54 2.75
C ASP A 49 13.99 16.60 2.13
N ALA A 50 14.82 17.52 2.59
CA ALA A 50 16.19 17.67 2.09
C ALA A 50 17.17 18.06 3.18
N VAL A 51 18.42 17.64 2.98
CA VAL A 51 19.60 18.06 3.76
C VAL A 51 20.56 18.76 2.83
N LEU A 52 20.91 19.99 3.14
CA LEU A 52 21.99 20.74 2.51
C LEU A 52 23.22 20.59 3.41
N LEU A 53 24.24 19.90 2.92
CA LEU A 53 25.35 19.40 3.72
C LEU A 53 26.69 19.94 3.23
N ASP A 54 27.44 20.62 4.08
CA ASP A 54 28.82 20.98 3.76
C ASP A 54 29.71 19.74 3.59
N MET A 55 30.66 19.84 2.68
CA MET A 55 31.63 18.76 2.43
C MET A 55 32.73 18.67 3.49
N ASN A 56 33.05 19.78 4.17
CA ASN A 56 34.15 19.87 5.07
C ASN A 56 33.74 20.50 6.41
N PHE A 57 34.01 19.83 7.50
CA PHE A 57 33.75 20.29 8.86
C PHE A 57 35.01 20.47 9.66
N GLY A 58 35.13 21.61 10.38
CA GLY A 58 36.22 21.91 11.26
C GLY A 58 37.46 22.46 10.54
N ALA A 59 38.48 22.84 11.33
CA ALA A 59 39.75 23.40 10.85
C ALA A 59 40.72 22.34 10.29
N GLY A 60 40.20 21.19 9.84
CA GLY A 60 41.00 20.04 9.42
C GLY A 60 41.39 20.03 7.95
N LYS A 61 41.60 18.85 7.40
CA LYS A 61 41.88 18.66 5.98
C LYS A 61 40.62 18.90 5.15
N LEU A 62 40.72 19.77 4.17
CA LEU A 62 39.69 20.05 3.20
C LEU A 62 39.66 18.94 2.14
N ASP A 63 39.42 17.67 2.55
CA ASP A 63 39.44 16.51 1.65
C ASP A 63 38.02 15.94 1.38
N GLY A 64 36.99 16.59 1.92
CA GLY A 64 35.59 16.26 1.72
C GLY A 64 35.13 14.94 2.35
N LYS A 65 35.97 14.27 3.08
CA LYS A 65 35.64 12.96 3.69
C LYS A 65 34.54 13.06 4.73
N ASP A 66 34.47 14.18 5.43
CA ASP A 66 33.43 14.40 6.44
C ASP A 66 32.04 14.44 5.79
N GLY A 67 31.89 15.19 4.70
CA GLY A 67 30.65 15.24 3.94
C GLY A 67 30.24 13.87 3.39
N LEU A 68 31.20 13.09 2.86
CA LEU A 68 30.94 11.73 2.37
C LEU A 68 30.54 10.78 3.50
N PHE A 69 31.18 10.88 4.67
CA PHE A 69 30.81 10.09 5.84
C PHE A 69 29.36 10.35 6.27
N TRP A 70 28.93 11.61 6.33
CA TRP A 70 27.57 11.97 6.71
C TRP A 70 26.57 11.62 5.61
N LEU A 71 26.94 11.77 4.34
CA LEU A 71 26.11 11.32 3.20
C LEU A 71 25.80 9.82 3.32
N GLU A 72 26.80 8.98 3.56
CA GLU A 72 26.58 7.54 3.75
C GLU A 72 25.64 7.26 4.92
N ARG A 73 25.83 7.95 6.06
CA ARG A 73 24.96 7.78 7.23
C ARG A 73 23.51 8.18 6.96
N ILE A 74 23.29 9.27 6.24
CA ILE A 74 21.95 9.72 5.86
C ILE A 74 21.29 8.72 4.90
N LYS A 75 22.01 8.29 3.87
CA LYS A 75 21.44 7.50 2.77
C LYS A 75 21.33 6.01 3.09
N GLN A 76 22.32 5.44 3.75
CA GLN A 76 22.41 3.99 3.92
C GLN A 76 22.12 3.52 5.36
N ARG A 77 22.44 4.34 6.36
CA ARG A 77 22.37 3.95 7.77
C ARG A 77 21.26 4.63 8.57
N SER A 78 20.43 5.45 7.93
CA SER A 78 19.33 6.12 8.62
C SER A 78 18.20 5.19 9.05
N GLY A 79 18.12 3.99 8.47
CA GLY A 79 16.98 3.07 8.67
C GLY A 79 15.68 3.52 8.01
N LEU A 80 15.70 4.65 7.31
CA LEU A 80 14.52 5.18 6.63
C LEU A 80 14.33 4.49 5.28
N GLU A 81 13.10 4.07 4.99
CA GLU A 81 12.73 3.48 3.69
C GLU A 81 12.97 4.47 2.53
N CYS A 82 12.79 5.76 2.80
CA CYS A 82 13.05 6.86 1.89
C CYS A 82 13.80 8.00 2.61
N PRO A 83 15.13 7.97 2.66
CA PRO A 83 15.91 9.00 3.30
C PRO A 83 15.72 10.38 2.62
N PRO A 84 16.03 11.49 3.30
CA PRO A 84 15.92 12.82 2.71
C PRO A 84 16.85 12.96 1.49
N ALA A 85 16.48 13.89 0.58
CA ALA A 85 17.38 14.29 -0.47
C ALA A 85 18.64 14.95 0.15
N VAL A 86 19.80 14.67 -0.40
CA VAL A 86 21.06 15.28 0.08
C VAL A 86 21.70 16.07 -1.04
N VAL A 87 21.79 17.38 -0.84
CA VAL A 87 22.52 18.30 -1.70
C VAL A 87 23.81 18.74 -0.97
N LEU A 88 24.94 18.52 -1.62
CA LEU A 88 26.23 18.86 -1.03
C LEU A 88 26.62 20.31 -1.37
N ILE A 89 27.34 20.94 -0.43
CA ILE A 89 27.98 22.24 -0.68
C ILE A 89 29.48 22.00 -0.77
N THR A 90 30.09 22.45 -1.83
CA THR A 90 31.51 22.22 -2.10
C THR A 90 32.27 23.50 -2.41
N ALA A 91 33.55 23.57 -2.04
CA ALA A 91 34.40 24.67 -2.40
C ALA A 91 34.83 24.62 -3.88
N PHE A 92 35.33 25.73 -4.39
CA PHE A 92 35.91 25.78 -5.73
C PHE A 92 37.14 24.86 -5.84
N GLY A 93 37.10 23.91 -6.78
CA GLY A 93 38.19 22.93 -7.00
C GLY A 93 37.85 21.50 -6.61
N ASP A 94 36.81 21.27 -5.80
CA ASP A 94 36.38 19.92 -5.34
C ASP A 94 35.38 19.24 -6.27
N VAL A 95 35.27 19.67 -7.53
CA VAL A 95 34.33 19.11 -8.52
C VAL A 95 34.52 17.59 -8.70
N PRO A 96 35.72 17.03 -8.78
CA PRO A 96 35.88 15.56 -8.86
C PRO A 96 35.25 14.83 -7.67
N LEU A 97 35.38 15.39 -6.47
CA LEU A 97 34.81 14.82 -5.24
C LEU A 97 33.26 14.95 -5.24
N ALA A 98 32.76 16.08 -5.74
CA ALA A 98 31.30 16.25 -5.90
C ALA A 98 30.71 15.23 -6.89
N VAL A 99 31.39 14.95 -8.00
CA VAL A 99 30.98 13.92 -8.97
C VAL A 99 31.00 12.52 -8.35
N ASP A 100 32.03 12.20 -7.54
CA ASP A 100 32.06 10.91 -6.86
C ASP A 100 31.00 10.77 -5.77
N SER A 101 30.65 11.86 -5.11
CA SER A 101 29.55 11.87 -4.13
C SER A 101 28.16 11.59 -4.76
N LEU A 102 27.92 12.00 -6.00
CA LEU A 102 26.71 11.64 -6.75
C LEU A 102 26.62 10.11 -6.94
N LYS A 103 27.75 9.43 -7.22
CA LYS A 103 27.78 7.95 -7.30
C LYS A 103 27.51 7.28 -5.96
N GLN A 104 27.82 7.96 -4.85
CA GLN A 104 27.56 7.49 -3.49
C GLN A 104 26.16 7.82 -2.96
N GLY A 105 25.32 8.46 -3.79
CA GLY A 105 23.91 8.69 -3.50
C GLY A 105 23.55 10.13 -3.11
N ALA A 106 24.44 11.10 -3.28
CA ALA A 106 24.05 12.50 -3.24
C ALA A 106 23.08 12.78 -4.40
N ASP A 107 22.07 13.63 -4.17
CA ASP A 107 21.09 13.95 -5.19
C ASP A 107 21.59 15.03 -6.14
N ASP A 108 22.37 15.99 -5.61
CA ASP A 108 23.03 17.06 -6.38
C ASP A 108 24.12 17.75 -5.53
N PHE A 109 24.79 18.76 -6.08
CA PHE A 109 25.72 19.62 -5.37
C PHE A 109 25.64 21.08 -5.80
N VAL A 110 26.05 21.98 -4.90
CA VAL A 110 26.14 23.42 -5.13
C VAL A 110 27.53 23.91 -4.77
N GLN A 111 28.15 24.70 -5.65
CA GLN A 111 29.51 25.22 -5.46
C GLN A 111 29.49 26.54 -4.69
N LYS A 112 30.43 26.74 -3.76
CA LYS A 112 30.72 28.03 -3.10
C LYS A 112 31.61 28.89 -4.01
N PRO A 113 31.33 30.21 -4.20
CA PRO A 113 30.11 30.91 -3.80
C PRO A 113 28.93 30.52 -4.66
N TRP A 114 27.76 30.38 -4.05
CA TRP A 114 26.54 29.98 -4.74
C TRP A 114 25.73 31.18 -5.21
N ASP A 115 24.92 30.94 -6.23
CA ASP A 115 23.78 31.76 -6.60
C ASP A 115 22.53 31.30 -5.85
N ASN A 116 21.78 32.25 -5.27
CA ASN A 116 20.62 31.93 -4.42
C ASN A 116 19.49 31.26 -5.19
N GLU A 117 19.24 31.71 -6.42
CA GLU A 117 18.20 31.15 -7.25
C GLU A 117 18.52 29.71 -7.65
N ARG A 118 19.76 29.47 -8.09
CA ARG A 118 20.26 28.14 -8.42
C ARG A 118 20.25 27.20 -7.20
N LEU A 119 20.60 27.67 -6.00
CA LEU A 119 20.55 26.89 -4.77
C LEU A 119 19.11 26.41 -4.49
N ILE A 120 18.12 27.33 -4.60
CA ILE A 120 16.72 27.02 -4.39
C ILE A 120 16.23 26.03 -5.46
N GLN A 121 16.58 26.23 -6.72
CA GLN A 121 16.20 25.34 -7.83
C GLN A 121 16.75 23.93 -7.64
N THR A 122 18.04 23.82 -7.26
CA THR A 122 18.70 22.53 -7.00
C THR A 122 18.01 21.76 -5.86
N LEU A 123 17.74 22.44 -4.74
CA LEU A 123 17.04 21.84 -3.61
C LEU A 123 15.63 21.42 -3.98
N THR A 124 14.90 22.25 -4.75
CA THR A 124 13.54 21.94 -5.19
C THR A 124 13.53 20.70 -6.07
N ALA A 125 14.40 20.63 -7.06
CA ALA A 125 14.51 19.46 -7.94
C ALA A 125 14.85 18.16 -7.17
N ALA A 126 15.77 18.24 -6.20
CA ALA A 126 16.13 17.10 -5.36
C ALA A 126 14.92 16.62 -4.48
N ILE A 127 14.16 17.55 -3.92
CA ILE A 127 12.94 17.26 -3.15
C ILE A 127 11.88 16.60 -4.03
N GLU A 128 11.63 17.14 -5.22
CA GLU A 128 10.64 16.60 -6.17
C GLU A 128 11.01 15.17 -6.58
N LYS A 129 12.26 14.95 -6.98
CA LYS A 129 12.77 13.61 -7.31
C LYS A 129 12.59 12.60 -6.18
N ARG A 130 12.85 13.00 -4.92
CA ARG A 130 12.60 12.17 -3.74
C ARG A 130 11.12 11.85 -3.57
N ARG A 131 10.23 12.84 -3.69
CA ARG A 131 8.78 12.67 -3.58
C ARG A 131 8.23 11.72 -4.64
N GLU A 132 8.70 11.85 -5.88
CA GLU A 132 8.36 10.89 -6.95
C GLU A 132 8.82 9.46 -6.61
N ALA A 133 10.05 9.30 -6.09
CA ALA A 133 10.54 7.99 -5.70
C ALA A 133 9.72 7.37 -4.55
N MET A 134 9.29 8.19 -3.58
CA MET A 134 8.38 7.77 -2.51
C MET A 134 7.02 7.32 -3.06
N ALA A 135 6.43 8.12 -3.95
CA ALA A 135 5.15 7.79 -4.58
C ALA A 135 5.23 6.50 -5.40
N ARG A 136 6.32 6.29 -6.15
CA ARG A 136 6.55 5.05 -6.91
C ARG A 136 6.67 3.83 -5.98
N LYS A 137 7.38 3.95 -4.86
CA LYS A 137 7.50 2.86 -3.87
C LYS A 137 6.17 2.56 -3.20
N ALA A 138 5.41 3.58 -2.79
CA ALA A 138 4.08 3.41 -2.21
C ALA A 138 3.13 2.71 -3.18
N ASN A 139 3.11 3.13 -4.46
CA ASN A 139 2.29 2.50 -5.49
C ASN A 139 2.72 1.04 -5.76
N ALA A 140 4.02 0.76 -5.80
CA ALA A 140 4.54 -0.60 -5.98
C ALA A 140 4.14 -1.51 -4.80
N LYS A 141 4.25 -1.02 -3.57
CA LYS A 141 3.83 -1.75 -2.37
C LYS A 141 2.33 -2.04 -2.39
N THR A 142 1.51 -1.03 -2.71
CA THR A 142 0.06 -1.21 -2.85
C THR A 142 -0.30 -2.22 -3.93
N ALA A 143 0.40 -2.22 -5.07
CA ALA A 143 0.18 -3.19 -6.15
C ALA A 143 0.55 -4.62 -5.71
N ASP A 144 1.63 -4.79 -4.94
CA ASP A 144 2.05 -6.08 -4.40
C ASP A 144 1.06 -6.59 -3.36
N ASP A 145 0.65 -5.74 -2.42
CA ASP A 145 -0.37 -6.05 -1.40
C ASP A 145 -1.70 -6.45 -2.08
N MET A 146 -2.09 -5.76 -3.15
CA MET A 146 -3.29 -6.10 -3.94
C MET A 146 -3.16 -7.43 -4.66
N SER A 147 -1.96 -7.78 -5.15
CA SER A 147 -1.69 -9.08 -5.79
C SER A 147 -1.82 -10.21 -4.76
N VAL A 148 -1.27 -10.03 -3.57
CA VAL A 148 -1.40 -10.98 -2.45
C VAL A 148 -2.85 -11.15 -2.04
N ALA A 149 -3.60 -10.04 -1.89
CA ALA A 149 -5.01 -10.07 -1.54
C ALA A 149 -5.87 -10.81 -2.60
N ARG A 150 -5.63 -10.57 -3.89
CA ARG A 150 -6.28 -11.32 -5.00
C ARG A 150 -5.98 -12.81 -4.93
N SER A 151 -4.74 -13.17 -4.65
CA SER A 151 -4.32 -14.57 -4.51
C SER A 151 -4.99 -15.24 -3.31
N TYR A 152 -5.12 -14.53 -2.19
CA TYR A 152 -5.83 -15.00 -1.01
C TYR A 152 -7.31 -15.26 -1.30
N ILE A 153 -8.02 -14.30 -1.91
CA ILE A 153 -9.43 -14.46 -2.31
C ILE A 153 -9.59 -15.69 -3.23
N ARG A 154 -8.74 -15.85 -4.24
CA ARG A 154 -8.78 -17.02 -5.13
C ARG A 154 -8.58 -18.33 -4.37
N SER A 155 -7.68 -18.35 -3.39
CA SER A 155 -7.46 -19.53 -2.56
C SER A 155 -8.68 -19.90 -1.74
N LEU A 156 -9.42 -18.91 -1.21
CA LEU A 156 -10.68 -19.12 -0.50
C LEU A 156 -11.76 -19.67 -1.44
N VAL A 157 -11.94 -19.07 -2.61
CA VAL A 157 -12.91 -19.55 -3.62
C VAL A 157 -12.61 -20.99 -3.99
N LYS A 158 -11.36 -21.32 -4.26
CA LYS A 158 -10.93 -22.70 -4.57
C LYS A 158 -11.18 -23.67 -3.40
N ARG A 159 -10.88 -23.23 -2.16
CA ARG A 159 -11.14 -24.04 -0.95
C ARG A 159 -12.63 -24.37 -0.84
N TYR A 160 -13.50 -23.40 -0.94
CA TYR A 160 -14.94 -23.62 -0.83
C TYR A 160 -15.53 -24.38 -2.02
N SER A 161 -14.99 -24.20 -3.24
CA SER A 161 -15.36 -25.04 -4.40
C SER A 161 -15.09 -26.52 -4.10
N SER A 162 -13.95 -26.83 -3.48
CA SER A 162 -13.61 -28.21 -3.12
C SER A 162 -14.49 -28.73 -1.98
N VAL A 163 -14.77 -27.93 -0.96
CA VAL A 163 -15.60 -28.31 0.19
C VAL A 163 -17.04 -28.64 -0.23
N TYR A 164 -17.59 -27.85 -1.16
CA TYR A 164 -18.97 -28.01 -1.61
C TYR A 164 -19.12 -28.81 -2.92
N PHE A 165 -18.02 -29.42 -3.41
CA PHE A 165 -17.99 -30.19 -4.65
C PHE A 165 -18.56 -29.46 -5.87
N ARG A 166 -18.29 -28.14 -5.96
CA ARG A 166 -18.71 -27.29 -7.05
C ARG A 166 -17.53 -26.92 -7.97
N PRO A 167 -17.79 -26.64 -9.26
CA PRO A 167 -16.76 -26.10 -10.14
C PRO A 167 -16.31 -24.73 -9.63
N GLU A 168 -15.01 -24.44 -9.80
CA GLU A 168 -14.44 -23.13 -9.41
C GLU A 168 -15.04 -22.03 -10.30
N PRO A 169 -15.75 -21.04 -9.73
CA PRO A 169 -16.38 -19.97 -10.49
C PRO A 169 -15.35 -18.96 -10.98
N LYS A 170 -15.62 -18.34 -12.11
CA LYS A 170 -14.88 -17.17 -12.58
C LYS A 170 -15.38 -15.93 -11.87
N VAL A 171 -14.55 -15.32 -11.04
CA VAL A 171 -14.84 -14.06 -10.37
C VAL A 171 -14.58 -12.91 -11.34
N THR A 172 -15.57 -12.08 -11.66
CA THR A 172 -15.39 -10.89 -12.52
C THR A 172 -14.53 -9.84 -11.82
N ASP A 173 -14.00 -8.88 -12.57
CA ASP A 173 -13.17 -7.83 -11.99
C ASP A 173 -13.97 -6.94 -11.02
N GLU A 174 -15.25 -6.65 -11.31
CA GLU A 174 -16.12 -5.89 -10.41
C GLU A 174 -16.41 -6.66 -9.11
N ALA A 175 -16.60 -7.96 -9.21
CA ALA A 175 -16.79 -8.84 -8.06
C ALA A 175 -15.50 -8.93 -7.22
N MET A 176 -14.36 -9.06 -7.88
CA MET A 176 -13.06 -9.07 -7.23
C MET A 176 -12.77 -7.76 -6.48
N GLU A 177 -13.08 -6.60 -7.08
CA GLU A 177 -12.92 -5.31 -6.42
C GLU A 177 -13.80 -5.18 -5.16
N LEU A 178 -15.02 -5.71 -5.18
CA LEU A 178 -15.88 -5.75 -4.00
C LEU A 178 -15.26 -6.59 -2.87
N LEU A 179 -14.73 -7.77 -3.18
CA LEU A 179 -14.07 -8.64 -2.20
C LEU A 179 -12.76 -8.01 -1.68
N LEU A 180 -12.05 -7.28 -2.52
CA LEU A 180 -10.83 -6.57 -2.14
C LEU A 180 -11.10 -5.41 -1.19
N THR A 181 -12.27 -4.75 -1.25
CA THR A 181 -12.63 -3.73 -0.24
C THR A 181 -12.69 -4.35 1.15
N MET A 182 -13.23 -5.56 1.30
CA MET A 182 -13.30 -6.26 2.59
C MET A 182 -11.89 -6.60 3.14
N VAL A 183 -10.94 -6.92 2.26
CA VAL A 183 -9.54 -7.14 2.66
C VAL A 183 -8.89 -5.83 3.13
N ARG A 184 -9.14 -4.71 2.44
CA ARG A 184 -8.64 -3.38 2.84
C ARG A 184 -9.17 -2.92 4.18
N ASP A 185 -10.44 -3.25 4.46
CA ASP A 185 -11.12 -2.89 5.70
C ASP A 185 -10.83 -3.90 6.84
N GLU A 186 -9.91 -4.86 6.59
CA GLU A 186 -9.51 -5.92 7.53
C GLU A 186 -10.67 -6.83 8.00
N GLU A 187 -11.74 -6.90 7.21
CA GLU A 187 -12.95 -7.67 7.51
C GLU A 187 -12.83 -9.13 7.04
N PHE A 188 -11.76 -9.84 7.40
CA PHE A 188 -11.47 -11.21 6.93
C PHE A 188 -12.57 -12.23 7.24
N GLY A 189 -13.21 -12.12 8.40
CA GLY A 189 -14.34 -12.98 8.78
C GLY A 189 -15.54 -12.79 7.86
N ARG A 190 -15.87 -11.54 7.53
CA ARG A 190 -16.94 -11.20 6.57
C ARG A 190 -16.60 -11.64 5.16
N LEU A 191 -15.34 -11.52 4.77
CA LEU A 191 -14.87 -11.99 3.46
C LEU A 191 -15.09 -13.50 3.30
N GLU A 192 -14.66 -14.29 4.28
CA GLU A 192 -14.84 -15.75 4.26
C GLU A 192 -16.32 -16.13 4.23
N GLU A 193 -17.13 -15.54 5.09
CA GLU A 193 -18.57 -15.79 5.15
C GLU A 193 -19.27 -15.38 3.84
N THR A 194 -18.87 -14.26 3.24
CA THR A 194 -19.42 -13.80 1.96
C THR A 194 -19.10 -14.77 0.83
N ILE A 195 -17.82 -15.23 0.75
CA ILE A 195 -17.39 -16.19 -0.27
C ILE A 195 -18.12 -17.54 -0.09
N GLU A 196 -18.19 -18.04 1.14
CA GLU A 196 -18.87 -19.28 1.47
C GLU A 196 -20.37 -19.21 1.10
N ARG A 197 -21.04 -18.14 1.52
CA ARG A 197 -22.45 -17.92 1.21
C ARG A 197 -22.69 -17.80 -0.30
N THR A 198 -21.85 -17.05 -1.01
CA THR A 198 -21.96 -16.94 -2.46
C THR A 198 -21.78 -18.30 -3.12
N MET A 199 -20.84 -19.12 -2.65
CA MET A 199 -20.64 -20.49 -3.13
C MET A 199 -21.89 -21.35 -2.95
N LEU A 200 -22.60 -21.19 -1.85
CA LEU A 200 -23.81 -21.95 -1.56
C LEU A 200 -25.01 -21.47 -2.37
N MET A 201 -25.17 -20.16 -2.49
CA MET A 201 -26.39 -19.53 -3.01
C MET A 201 -26.35 -19.27 -4.52
N CYS A 202 -25.19 -19.04 -5.11
CA CYS A 202 -25.03 -18.76 -6.53
C CYS A 202 -24.67 -20.06 -7.28
N PRO A 203 -25.56 -20.60 -8.12
CA PRO A 203 -25.27 -21.80 -8.92
C PRO A 203 -24.38 -21.47 -10.13
N ASP A 204 -24.21 -20.20 -10.46
CA ASP A 204 -23.54 -19.77 -11.67
C ASP A 204 -22.02 -20.05 -11.62
N THR A 205 -21.47 -20.40 -12.77
CA THR A 205 -20.03 -20.58 -12.92
C THR A 205 -19.26 -19.27 -13.05
N GLN A 206 -19.97 -18.13 -13.03
CA GLN A 206 -19.40 -16.80 -13.05
C GLN A 206 -20.01 -15.94 -11.94
N TRP A 207 -19.14 -15.40 -11.09
CA TRP A 207 -19.54 -14.48 -10.02
C TRP A 207 -19.41 -13.05 -10.48
N THR A 208 -20.54 -12.38 -10.62
CA THR A 208 -20.66 -10.94 -10.85
C THR A 208 -20.76 -10.19 -9.52
N ARG A 209 -20.70 -8.87 -9.55
CA ARG A 209 -20.87 -8.02 -8.36
C ARG A 209 -22.24 -8.27 -7.68
N GLU A 210 -23.29 -8.50 -8.47
CA GLU A 210 -24.66 -8.74 -7.99
C GLU A 210 -24.80 -10.12 -7.33
N ALA A 211 -24.01 -11.10 -7.78
CA ALA A 211 -23.98 -12.44 -7.18
C ALA A 211 -23.35 -12.43 -5.77
N ILE A 212 -22.43 -11.49 -5.51
CA ILE A 212 -21.78 -11.34 -4.21
C ILE A 212 -22.67 -10.44 -3.34
N GLN A 213 -23.34 -11.03 -2.37
CA GLN A 213 -24.10 -10.29 -1.37
C GLN A 213 -23.27 -10.17 -0.08
N PRO A 214 -22.72 -8.97 0.21
CA PRO A 214 -21.98 -8.76 1.45
C PRO A 214 -22.88 -9.01 2.66
N VAL A 215 -22.34 -9.61 3.69
CA VAL A 215 -23.02 -9.74 4.98
C VAL A 215 -22.98 -8.36 5.65
N ASP A 216 -24.13 -7.80 6.00
CA ASP A 216 -24.21 -6.47 6.61
C ASP A 216 -23.45 -6.42 7.94
N SER A 217 -22.74 -5.29 8.19
CA SER A 217 -21.90 -5.05 9.36
C SER A 217 -22.66 -5.03 10.69
N ASP A 218 -24.00 -5.04 10.65
CA ASP A 218 -24.84 -4.86 11.83
C ASP A 218 -25.15 -6.18 12.56
N GLY A 219 -24.45 -7.28 12.21
CA GLY A 219 -24.62 -8.58 12.88
C GLY A 219 -26.05 -9.13 12.83
N ARG A 220 -26.96 -8.44 12.19
CA ARG A 220 -28.24 -9.01 11.78
C ARG A 220 -27.95 -9.95 10.66
N ARG A 221 -27.62 -11.18 11.05
CA ARG A 221 -27.74 -12.32 10.16
C ARG A 221 -29.06 -12.13 9.43
N SER A 222 -29.00 -11.82 8.13
CA SER A 222 -30.01 -12.33 7.23
C SER A 222 -29.82 -13.84 7.29
N THR A 223 -30.19 -14.41 8.42
CA THR A 223 -30.24 -15.84 8.63
C THR A 223 -31.37 -16.29 7.75
N LEU A 224 -31.03 -16.75 6.56
CA LEU A 224 -31.85 -17.78 5.97
C LEU A 224 -31.96 -18.83 7.06
N THR A 225 -33.16 -18.99 7.59
CA THR A 225 -33.44 -20.04 8.57
C THR A 225 -33.02 -21.37 7.93
N LEU A 226 -32.69 -22.36 8.71
CA LEU A 226 -32.41 -23.72 8.19
C LEU A 226 -33.55 -24.16 7.23
N GLU A 227 -34.76 -23.72 7.49
CA GLU A 227 -35.94 -23.96 6.70
C GLU A 227 -35.97 -23.23 5.35
N GLU A 228 -35.48 -22.00 5.28
CA GLU A 228 -35.34 -21.25 4.01
C GLU A 228 -34.19 -21.79 3.16
N MET A 229 -33.08 -22.18 3.77
CA MET A 229 -31.97 -22.85 3.07
C MET A 229 -32.44 -24.20 2.52
N GLU A 230 -33.13 -24.99 3.32
CA GLU A 230 -33.73 -26.27 2.90
C GLU A 230 -34.68 -26.09 1.71
N LEU A 231 -35.55 -25.10 1.77
CA LEU A 231 -36.48 -24.77 0.70
C LEU A 231 -35.75 -24.43 -0.60
N GLN A 232 -34.71 -23.66 -0.53
CA GLN A 232 -33.93 -23.25 -1.70
C GLN A 232 -33.20 -24.45 -2.33
N PHE A 233 -32.59 -25.32 -1.53
CA PHE A 233 -31.97 -26.56 -2.03
C PHE A 233 -32.98 -27.48 -2.68
N ILE A 234 -34.16 -27.61 -2.10
CA ILE A 234 -35.24 -28.44 -2.65
C ILE A 234 -35.71 -27.85 -3.98
N ARG A 235 -35.91 -26.53 -4.10
CA ARG A 235 -36.31 -25.86 -5.34
C ARG A 235 -35.29 -26.04 -6.45
N THR A 236 -34.04 -25.77 -6.17
CA THR A 236 -32.98 -25.94 -7.16
C THR A 236 -32.86 -27.38 -7.66
N ALA A 237 -32.88 -28.35 -6.75
CA ALA A 237 -32.83 -29.76 -7.11
C ALA A 237 -34.08 -30.19 -7.92
N TRP A 238 -35.26 -29.61 -7.62
CA TRP A 238 -36.54 -29.86 -8.29
C TRP A 238 -36.53 -29.37 -9.73
N GLU A 239 -36.01 -28.16 -9.97
CA GLU A 239 -35.87 -27.57 -11.29
C GLU A 239 -34.83 -28.29 -12.14
N GLU A 240 -33.65 -28.57 -11.59
CA GLU A 240 -32.57 -29.27 -12.28
C GLU A 240 -32.84 -30.74 -12.61
N SER A 241 -33.81 -31.37 -11.96
CA SER A 241 -34.17 -32.78 -12.16
C SER A 241 -35.52 -32.97 -12.90
N ASP A 242 -35.94 -32.02 -13.72
CA ASP A 242 -37.20 -32.03 -14.48
C ASP A 242 -38.40 -32.45 -13.63
N ARG A 243 -38.42 -32.02 -12.37
CA ARG A 243 -39.49 -32.31 -11.39
C ARG A 243 -39.69 -33.80 -11.08
N ASN A 244 -38.60 -34.59 -11.25
CA ASN A 244 -38.65 -36.03 -10.97
C ASN A 244 -38.34 -36.33 -9.50
N LEU A 245 -39.36 -36.70 -8.74
CA LEU A 245 -39.30 -36.99 -7.31
C LEU A 245 -38.19 -38.00 -6.93
N THR A 246 -37.94 -39.01 -7.77
CA THR A 246 -36.93 -40.03 -7.49
C THR A 246 -35.51 -39.49 -7.62
N SER A 247 -35.27 -38.77 -8.71
CA SER A 247 -33.96 -38.15 -8.96
C SER A 247 -33.64 -37.09 -7.90
N VAL A 248 -34.61 -36.24 -7.54
CA VAL A 248 -34.41 -35.22 -6.50
C VAL A 248 -34.14 -35.83 -5.13
N ALA A 249 -34.92 -36.86 -4.73
CA ALA A 249 -34.70 -37.55 -3.45
C ALA A 249 -33.33 -38.19 -3.37
N GLN A 250 -32.87 -38.82 -4.45
CA GLN A 250 -31.54 -39.40 -4.54
C GLN A 250 -30.46 -38.34 -4.49
N LYS A 251 -30.63 -37.22 -5.20
CA LYS A 251 -29.67 -36.09 -5.23
C LYS A 251 -29.52 -35.42 -3.88
N LEU A 252 -30.63 -35.31 -3.13
CA LEU A 252 -30.66 -34.71 -1.78
C LEU A 252 -30.36 -35.70 -0.67
N GLY A 253 -30.15 -36.99 -0.95
CA GLY A 253 -29.84 -38.02 0.06
C GLY A 253 -30.98 -38.29 1.04
N ILE A 254 -32.25 -38.02 0.65
CA ILE A 254 -33.44 -38.21 1.51
C ILE A 254 -34.42 -39.19 0.88
N SER A 255 -35.36 -39.73 1.70
CA SER A 255 -36.41 -40.62 1.18
C SER A 255 -37.41 -39.87 0.31
N ARG A 256 -38.01 -40.55 -0.68
CA ARG A 256 -39.07 -39.99 -1.52
C ARG A 256 -40.25 -39.43 -0.70
N GLN A 257 -40.59 -40.13 0.40
CA GLN A 257 -41.66 -39.70 1.31
C GLN A 257 -41.29 -38.41 2.05
N THR A 258 -40.07 -38.31 2.50
CA THR A 258 -39.53 -37.11 3.17
C THR A 258 -39.55 -35.92 2.21
N LEU A 259 -39.10 -36.11 0.95
CA LEU A 259 -39.11 -35.08 -0.06
C LEU A 259 -40.58 -34.63 -0.39
N TYR A 260 -41.48 -35.59 -0.57
CA TYR A 260 -42.88 -35.28 -0.85
C TYR A 260 -43.50 -34.42 0.25
N ASN A 261 -43.29 -34.81 1.52
CA ASN A 261 -43.79 -34.04 2.66
C ASN A 261 -43.24 -32.61 2.70
N LYS A 262 -41.95 -32.45 2.38
CA LYS A 262 -41.27 -31.14 2.33
C LYS A 262 -41.81 -30.28 1.15
N LEU A 263 -41.94 -30.84 -0.04
CA LEU A 263 -42.52 -30.15 -1.22
C LEU A 263 -43.96 -29.69 -0.96
N LYS A 264 -44.75 -30.52 -0.27
CA LYS A 264 -46.11 -30.16 0.12
C LYS A 264 -46.15 -29.10 1.21
N LYS A 265 -45.30 -29.20 2.23
CA LYS A 265 -45.17 -28.21 3.31
C LYS A 265 -44.86 -26.82 2.73
N HIS A 266 -44.00 -26.76 1.72
CA HIS A 266 -43.54 -25.51 1.11
C HIS A 266 -44.39 -25.07 -0.13
N GLY A 267 -45.50 -25.74 -0.43
CA GLY A 267 -46.44 -25.36 -1.49
C GLY A 267 -45.85 -25.49 -2.91
N ILE A 268 -44.82 -26.32 -3.10
CA ILE A 268 -44.23 -26.56 -4.43
C ILE A 268 -45.05 -27.58 -5.21
N ILE A 269 -45.70 -28.49 -4.53
CA ILE A 269 -46.67 -29.45 -5.06
C ILE A 269 -47.95 -29.44 -4.22
N HIS A 270 -49.08 -29.72 -4.86
CA HIS A 270 -50.40 -29.79 -4.21
C HIS A 270 -50.75 -31.22 -3.76
#